data_0d3f6cdb0fa0f581a8711d7e818b5365
#
_entry.id   0d3f6cdb0fa0f581a8711d7e818b5365
#
_cell.length_a   1.000
_cell.length_b   1.000
_cell.length_c   1.000
_cell.angle_alpha   90.00
_cell.angle_beta   90.00
_cell.angle_gamma   90.00
#
_symmetry.space_group_name_H-M   'P 1'
#
loop_
_entity.id
_entity.type
_entity.pdbx_description
1 polymer ?
#
loop_
_entity_poly.entity_id
_entity_poly.type
_entity_poly.pdbx_seq_one_letter_code
_entity_poly.pdbx_strand_id
1 'polypeptide(L)'
;MKKRLIWGRYAARRILDKKFHIKPRADRYAGRQMSDIDTASDKIKEYLKSGKAFMAGRLGLFETAVMRMYEFEIKKKYALTMENLYNCAGFFPNDITLGNRFNEVMQDALSQTDVYARNEQFLEDYFISKCLPEESCIGRTFGVFDVFDLKDSWSSALAGKKVLVVSPFTESISSQYEKREKLFAGTDILPAFELKTYKSLLTVGDLKDDRFDNWFEALDHMKREILAIDFDVALLGCGAYGFPLAAEIKKAGRQAIHMGGVLQILFGVMGRRWDGSRFGGLDKMPEGLKKYYNDAWIYPLEGKPKEAGKVEYGPYWN
;
A
#
# COMPACT_ATOMS: atom_id res chain seq x y z
N MET A 1 -11.31 26.53 15.37
CA MET A 1 -10.13 27.39 15.57
C MET A 1 -8.84 26.57 15.69
N LYS A 2 -8.75 25.56 16.56
CA LYS A 2 -7.54 24.73 16.77
C LYS A 2 -7.00 24.02 15.50
N LYS A 3 -7.88 23.40 14.69
CA LYS A 3 -7.50 22.72 13.44
C LYS A 3 -6.86 23.67 12.41
N ARG A 4 -7.38 24.90 12.24
CA ARG A 4 -6.80 25.90 11.32
C ARG A 4 -5.41 26.37 11.76
N LEU A 5 -5.17 26.49 13.06
CA LEU A 5 -3.84 26.83 13.60
C LEU A 5 -2.82 25.70 13.31
N ILE A 6 -3.22 24.44 13.51
CA ILE A 6 -2.37 23.28 13.19
C ILE A 6 -2.02 23.29 11.71
N TRP A 7 -3.02 23.39 10.82
CA TRP A 7 -2.79 23.50 9.37
C TRP A 7 -1.82 24.63 9.03
N GLY A 8 -2.04 25.82 9.58
CA GLY A 8 -1.18 26.99 9.34
C GLY A 8 0.27 26.74 9.74
N ARG A 9 0.51 26.13 10.90
CA ARG A 9 1.85 25.76 11.36
C ARG A 9 2.56 24.79 10.41
N TYR A 10 1.86 23.74 9.96
CA TYR A 10 2.41 22.77 9.02
C TYR A 10 2.68 23.38 7.63
N ALA A 11 1.77 24.22 7.14
CA ALA A 11 1.93 24.93 5.88
C ALA A 11 3.13 25.92 5.92
N ALA A 12 3.24 26.69 7.00
CA ALA A 12 4.36 27.61 7.20
C ALA A 12 5.70 26.87 7.31
N ARG A 13 5.75 25.77 8.07
CA ARG A 13 6.94 24.92 8.16
C ARG A 13 7.36 24.39 6.78
N ARG A 14 6.42 23.88 6.00
CA ARG A 14 6.73 23.38 4.64
C ARG A 14 7.28 24.47 3.72
N ILE A 15 6.79 25.70 3.82
CA ILE A 15 7.31 26.84 3.05
C ILE A 15 8.73 27.17 3.49
N LEU A 16 8.99 27.20 4.80
CA LEU A 16 10.33 27.45 5.36
C LEU A 16 11.30 26.33 4.97
N ASP A 17 10.91 25.07 5.11
CA ASP A 17 11.74 23.93 4.74
C ASP A 17 12.15 23.99 3.26
N LYS A 18 11.20 24.34 2.36
CA LYS A 18 11.52 24.55 0.95
C LYS A 18 12.44 25.74 0.72
N LYS A 19 12.15 26.88 1.34
CA LYS A 19 12.91 28.13 1.16
C LYS A 19 14.36 28.00 1.63
N PHE A 20 14.57 27.30 2.73
CA PHE A 20 15.88 27.11 3.35
C PHE A 20 16.53 25.75 3.06
N HIS A 21 15.94 24.96 2.15
CA HIS A 21 16.42 23.61 1.80
C HIS A 21 16.64 22.70 3.02
N ILE A 22 15.80 22.83 4.06
CA ILE A 22 15.90 22.04 5.28
C ILE A 22 15.47 20.61 4.93
N LYS A 23 16.41 19.66 5.04
CA LYS A 23 16.13 18.24 4.85
C LYS A 23 15.43 17.69 6.10
N PRO A 24 14.39 16.83 5.94
CA PRO A 24 13.81 16.11 7.07
C PRO A 24 14.90 15.33 7.83
N ARG A 25 14.75 15.21 9.14
CA ARG A 25 15.63 14.36 9.94
C ARG A 25 15.52 12.91 9.46
N ALA A 26 16.66 12.28 9.24
CA ALA A 26 16.72 10.90 8.75
C ALA A 26 16.38 9.86 9.84
N ASP A 27 16.45 10.25 11.10
CA ASP A 27 16.31 9.36 12.26
C ASP A 27 15.00 9.54 13.04
N ARG A 28 14.22 10.62 12.75
CA ARG A 28 12.96 10.93 13.47
C ARG A 28 11.84 11.36 12.55
N TYR A 29 10.63 10.89 12.84
CA TYR A 29 9.41 11.29 12.15
C TYR A 29 8.24 11.36 13.14
N ALA A 30 7.37 12.36 13.01
CA ALA A 30 6.26 12.56 13.96
C ALA A 30 6.69 12.59 15.45
N GLY A 31 7.92 13.07 15.74
CA GLY A 31 8.50 13.07 17.09
C GLY A 31 9.07 11.73 17.56
N ARG A 32 8.97 10.67 16.76
CA ARG A 32 9.37 9.29 17.10
C ARG A 32 10.65 8.90 16.38
N GLN A 33 11.38 7.94 16.95
CA GLN A 33 12.53 7.30 16.31
C GLN A 33 12.06 6.49 15.09
N MET A 34 12.83 6.58 13.99
CA MET A 34 12.60 5.76 12.81
C MET A 34 13.61 4.63 12.73
N SER A 35 13.14 3.48 12.25
CA SER A 35 13.97 2.35 11.86
C SER A 35 14.43 2.46 10.42
N ASP A 36 15.62 1.96 10.08
CA ASP A 36 15.99 1.72 8.69
C ASP A 36 15.14 0.60 8.08
N ILE A 37 15.32 0.36 6.78
CA ILE A 37 14.50 -0.60 6.06
C ILE A 37 14.75 -2.04 6.51
N ASP A 38 16.00 -2.40 6.84
CA ASP A 38 16.36 -3.74 7.31
C ASP A 38 15.76 -4.00 8.70
N THR A 39 15.91 -3.06 9.64
CA THR A 39 15.30 -3.16 10.99
C THR A 39 13.77 -3.26 10.93
N ALA A 40 13.12 -2.49 10.05
CA ALA A 40 11.68 -2.57 9.87
C ALA A 40 11.26 -3.91 9.22
N SER A 41 12.07 -4.42 8.28
CA SER A 41 11.91 -5.76 7.69
C SER A 41 12.02 -6.86 8.74
N ASP A 42 13.04 -6.81 9.60
CA ASP A 42 13.21 -7.77 10.68
C ASP A 42 12.02 -7.78 11.63
N LYS A 43 11.43 -6.61 11.90
CA LYS A 43 10.21 -6.52 12.72
C LYS A 43 9.01 -7.20 12.08
N ILE A 44 8.81 -7.06 10.77
CA ILE A 44 7.78 -7.80 10.03
C ILE A 44 8.06 -9.31 10.12
N LYS A 45 9.32 -9.71 9.92
CA LYS A 45 9.75 -11.11 10.01
C LYS A 45 9.48 -11.74 11.39
N GLU A 46 9.73 -10.98 12.47
CA GLU A 46 9.40 -11.41 13.83
C GLU A 46 7.89 -11.68 13.99
N TYR A 47 7.04 -10.75 13.54
CA TYR A 47 5.60 -10.94 13.57
C TYR A 47 5.17 -12.18 12.78
N LEU A 48 5.65 -12.33 11.54
CA LEU A 48 5.34 -13.50 10.70
C LEU A 48 5.69 -14.81 11.40
N LYS A 49 6.88 -14.89 12.03
CA LYS A 49 7.33 -16.09 12.75
C LYS A 49 6.53 -16.34 14.03
N SER A 50 6.11 -15.30 14.72
CA SER A 50 5.39 -15.44 16.00
C SER A 50 3.95 -15.96 15.86
N GLY A 51 3.35 -15.84 14.67
CA GLY A 51 1.93 -16.12 14.45
C GLY A 51 0.96 -15.13 15.11
N LYS A 52 1.46 -14.12 15.82
CA LYS A 52 0.61 -13.07 16.42
C LYS A 52 -0.04 -12.22 15.35
N ALA A 53 -1.28 -11.80 15.59
CA ALA A 53 -1.97 -10.86 14.73
C ALA A 53 -1.16 -9.56 14.60
N PHE A 54 -0.95 -9.10 13.37
CA PHE A 54 -0.28 -7.82 13.12
C PHE A 54 -0.71 -7.22 11.79
N MET A 55 -0.46 -5.91 11.64
CA MET A 55 -0.63 -5.18 10.40
C MET A 55 0.63 -4.40 10.08
N ALA A 56 1.17 -4.60 8.89
CA ALA A 56 2.16 -3.70 8.29
C ALA A 56 1.53 -2.99 7.09
N GLY A 57 1.85 -1.70 6.90
CA GLY A 57 1.27 -0.96 5.78
C GLY A 57 1.71 0.50 5.69
N ARG A 58 1.16 1.19 4.71
CA ARG A 58 1.33 2.63 4.49
C ARG A 58 0.07 3.28 3.97
N LEU A 59 -0.08 4.56 4.26
CA LEU A 59 -1.11 5.39 3.62
C LEU A 59 -0.70 5.72 2.18
N GLY A 60 -1.64 5.67 1.26
CA GLY A 60 -1.45 6.12 -0.11
C GLY A 60 -1.47 7.65 -0.25
N LEU A 61 -1.04 8.13 -1.42
CA LEU A 61 -0.99 9.56 -1.73
C LEU A 61 -2.39 10.20 -1.76
N PHE A 62 -3.33 9.55 -2.44
CA PHE A 62 -4.69 10.08 -2.63
C PHE A 62 -5.52 9.92 -1.38
N GLU A 63 -5.35 8.82 -0.66
CA GLU A 63 -5.97 8.57 0.65
C GLU A 63 -5.55 9.64 1.66
N THR A 64 -4.24 9.91 1.80
CA THR A 64 -3.74 10.97 2.69
C THR A 64 -4.22 12.35 2.25
N ALA A 65 -4.40 12.59 0.94
CA ALA A 65 -4.93 13.86 0.44
C ALA A 65 -6.38 14.09 0.90
N VAL A 66 -7.24 13.08 0.81
CA VAL A 66 -8.62 13.17 1.32
C VAL A 66 -8.61 13.32 2.83
N MET A 67 -7.91 12.46 3.57
CA MET A 67 -7.82 12.54 5.02
C MET A 67 -7.50 13.95 5.50
N ARG A 68 -6.45 14.60 4.97
CA ARG A 68 -6.05 15.95 5.39
C ARG A 68 -7.06 17.04 5.02
N MET A 69 -7.75 16.92 3.86
CA MET A 69 -8.75 17.93 3.47
C MET A 69 -9.96 17.88 4.41
N TYR A 70 -10.43 16.68 4.74
CA TYR A 70 -11.59 16.51 5.60
C TYR A 70 -11.24 16.73 7.09
N GLU A 71 -10.10 16.26 7.56
CA GLU A 71 -9.65 16.53 8.93
C GLU A 71 -9.54 18.02 9.23
N PHE A 72 -9.01 18.80 8.28
CA PHE A 72 -8.82 20.26 8.46
C PHE A 72 -9.90 21.12 7.83
N GLU A 73 -10.98 20.54 7.33
CA GLU A 73 -12.15 21.22 6.76
C GLU A 73 -11.81 22.19 5.62
N ILE A 74 -10.90 21.75 4.71
CA ILE A 74 -10.48 22.53 3.54
C ILE A 74 -11.49 22.32 2.40
N LYS A 75 -12.74 22.74 2.61
CA LYS A 75 -13.91 22.47 1.75
C LYS A 75 -13.68 22.75 0.26
N LYS A 76 -12.94 23.82 -0.07
CA LYS A 76 -12.60 24.20 -1.46
C LYS A 76 -11.76 23.14 -2.22
N LYS A 77 -11.22 22.15 -1.53
CA LYS A 77 -10.43 21.06 -2.11
C LYS A 77 -11.13 19.71 -2.07
N TYR A 78 -12.31 19.60 -1.51
CA TYR A 78 -13.03 18.33 -1.40
C TYR A 78 -13.27 17.69 -2.76
N ALA A 79 -13.89 18.42 -3.71
CA ALA A 79 -14.17 17.89 -5.04
C ALA A 79 -12.91 17.35 -5.72
N LEU A 80 -11.84 18.14 -5.77
CA LEU A 80 -10.59 17.73 -6.40
C LEU A 80 -9.96 16.49 -5.76
N THR A 81 -9.99 16.39 -4.42
CA THR A 81 -9.36 15.25 -3.74
C THR A 81 -10.20 13.99 -3.85
N MET A 82 -11.52 14.10 -3.84
CA MET A 82 -12.43 12.98 -4.05
C MET A 82 -12.38 12.48 -5.50
N GLU A 83 -12.31 13.38 -6.48
CA GLU A 83 -12.12 13.04 -7.89
C GLU A 83 -10.80 12.27 -8.11
N ASN A 84 -9.71 12.71 -7.49
CA ASN A 84 -8.44 12.00 -7.58
C ASN A 84 -8.50 10.61 -6.90
N LEU A 85 -9.16 10.50 -5.75
CA LEU A 85 -9.35 9.23 -5.07
C LEU A 85 -10.20 8.25 -5.91
N TYR A 86 -11.26 8.76 -6.55
CA TYR A 86 -12.11 8.02 -7.48
C TYR A 86 -11.31 7.52 -8.68
N ASN A 87 -10.58 8.41 -9.36
CA ASN A 87 -9.86 8.07 -10.58
C ASN A 87 -8.65 7.17 -10.35
N CYS A 88 -7.95 7.30 -9.21
CA CYS A 88 -6.62 6.70 -9.03
C CYS A 88 -6.57 5.58 -7.98
N ALA A 89 -7.53 5.53 -7.04
CA ALA A 89 -7.45 4.60 -5.91
C ALA A 89 -8.69 3.70 -5.75
N GLY A 90 -9.71 3.87 -6.59
CA GLY A 90 -10.88 2.99 -6.65
C GLY A 90 -12.00 3.33 -5.66
N PHE A 91 -12.03 4.52 -5.10
CA PHE A 91 -13.14 4.98 -4.27
C PHE A 91 -14.33 5.41 -5.14
N PHE A 92 -15.54 4.99 -4.81
CA PHE A 92 -16.77 5.36 -5.52
C PHE A 92 -17.98 5.44 -4.57
N PRO A 93 -19.05 6.18 -4.96
CA PRO A 93 -19.09 7.16 -6.06
C PRO A 93 -18.18 8.37 -5.77
N ASN A 94 -17.95 9.24 -6.78
CA ASN A 94 -17.27 10.51 -6.57
C ASN A 94 -18.19 11.51 -5.86
N ASP A 95 -18.44 11.28 -4.58
CA ASP A 95 -19.32 12.06 -3.73
C ASP A 95 -18.56 12.66 -2.55
N ILE A 96 -18.54 14.00 -2.49
CA ILE A 96 -17.84 14.74 -1.42
C ILE A 96 -18.45 14.50 -0.03
N THR A 97 -19.70 14.06 0.08
CA THR A 97 -20.35 13.80 1.39
C THR A 97 -19.76 12.58 2.10
N LEU A 98 -19.13 11.67 1.35
CA LEU A 98 -18.55 10.42 1.85
C LEU A 98 -17.13 10.58 2.43
N GLY A 99 -16.47 11.70 2.18
CA GLY A 99 -15.06 11.89 2.55
C GLY A 99 -14.79 11.92 4.06
N ASN A 100 -15.74 12.36 4.89
CA ASN A 100 -15.59 12.26 6.35
C ASN A 100 -15.53 10.81 6.81
N ARG A 101 -16.48 9.98 6.35
CA ARG A 101 -16.51 8.55 6.66
C ARG A 101 -15.25 7.83 6.16
N PHE A 102 -14.76 8.19 4.96
CA PHE A 102 -13.49 7.68 4.45
C PHE A 102 -12.32 8.05 5.37
N ASN A 103 -12.23 9.32 5.80
CA ASN A 103 -11.19 9.77 6.73
C ASN A 103 -11.22 9.00 8.07
N GLU A 104 -12.41 8.71 8.60
CA GLU A 104 -12.59 7.93 9.84
C GLU A 104 -12.11 6.47 9.65
N VAL A 105 -12.49 5.81 8.55
CA VAL A 105 -12.05 4.44 8.23
C VAL A 105 -10.52 4.37 8.12
N MET A 106 -9.90 5.34 7.47
CA MET A 106 -8.44 5.35 7.30
C MET A 106 -7.70 5.64 8.61
N GLN A 107 -8.25 6.49 9.49
CA GLN A 107 -7.68 6.75 10.82
C GLN A 107 -7.83 5.52 11.74
N ASP A 108 -8.97 4.83 11.69
CA ASP A 108 -9.16 3.59 12.41
C ASP A 108 -8.15 2.52 11.94
N ALA A 109 -7.96 2.36 10.63
CA ALA A 109 -6.96 1.44 10.09
C ALA A 109 -5.52 1.82 10.53
N LEU A 110 -5.21 3.13 10.57
CA LEU A 110 -3.90 3.59 11.05
C LEU A 110 -3.67 3.25 12.53
N SER A 111 -4.72 3.26 13.35
CA SER A 111 -4.65 2.87 14.77
C SER A 111 -4.36 1.37 15.00
N GLN A 112 -4.49 0.55 13.96
CA GLN A 112 -4.21 -0.88 14.01
C GLN A 112 -2.80 -1.23 13.51
N THR A 113 -2.03 -0.27 13.00
CA THR A 113 -0.78 -0.55 12.28
C THR A 113 0.39 -0.76 13.25
N ASP A 114 1.06 -1.90 13.18
CA ASP A 114 2.25 -2.24 14.00
C ASP A 114 3.56 -1.85 13.34
N VAL A 115 3.62 -1.96 11.99
CA VAL A 115 4.78 -1.53 11.20
C VAL A 115 4.29 -0.58 10.13
N TYR A 116 4.66 0.68 10.24
CA TYR A 116 4.26 1.73 9.32
C TYR A 116 5.43 2.16 8.44
N ALA A 117 5.25 2.11 7.14
CA ALA A 117 6.24 2.62 6.19
C ALA A 117 5.90 4.06 5.78
N ARG A 118 6.79 5.00 6.09
CA ARG A 118 6.65 6.43 5.81
C ARG A 118 6.58 6.69 4.30
N ASN A 119 5.64 7.54 3.88
CA ASN A 119 5.45 7.96 2.49
C ASN A 119 5.73 9.46 2.25
N GLU A 120 6.17 10.21 3.27
CA GLU A 120 6.56 11.64 3.22
C GLU A 120 5.47 12.59 2.71
N GLN A 121 4.20 12.23 2.90
CA GLN A 121 3.10 13.08 2.51
C GLN A 121 2.91 14.27 3.44
N PHE A 122 2.42 15.38 2.89
CA PHE A 122 2.10 16.56 3.72
C PHE A 122 1.06 16.19 4.78
N LEU A 123 1.33 16.50 6.05
CA LEU A 123 0.52 16.16 7.24
C LEU A 123 0.41 14.66 7.55
N GLU A 124 1.18 13.80 6.93
CA GLU A 124 1.25 12.38 7.31
C GLU A 124 1.75 12.23 8.76
N ASP A 125 2.77 13.01 9.14
CA ASP A 125 3.29 13.06 10.51
C ASP A 125 2.25 13.50 11.55
N TYR A 126 1.28 14.34 11.18
CA TYR A 126 0.14 14.67 12.03
C TYR A 126 -0.73 13.44 12.30
N PHE A 127 -1.09 12.68 11.26
CA PHE A 127 -1.92 11.48 11.43
C PHE A 127 -1.18 10.37 12.19
N ILE A 128 0.11 10.21 11.94
CA ILE A 128 0.96 9.28 12.70
C ILE A 128 0.95 9.66 14.19
N SER A 129 1.19 10.93 14.53
CA SER A 129 1.15 11.38 15.93
C SER A 129 -0.24 11.26 16.58
N LYS A 130 -1.31 11.31 15.77
CA LYS A 130 -2.70 11.27 16.26
C LYS A 130 -3.21 9.85 16.46
N CYS A 131 -2.87 8.93 15.54
CA CYS A 131 -3.56 7.65 15.41
C CYS A 131 -2.64 6.44 15.56
N LEU A 132 -1.37 6.52 15.14
CA LEU A 132 -0.48 5.35 15.14
C LEU A 132 -0.09 5.00 16.59
N PRO A 133 -0.25 3.73 17.05
CA PRO A 133 0.17 3.31 18.40
C PRO A 133 1.64 3.66 18.67
N GLU A 134 1.98 4.02 19.92
CA GLU A 134 3.34 4.47 20.27
C GLU A 134 4.39 3.38 20.09
N GLU A 135 4.03 2.12 20.30
CA GLU A 135 4.87 0.94 20.14
C GLU A 135 5.14 0.55 18.69
N SER A 136 4.40 1.12 17.74
CA SER A 136 4.54 0.78 16.32
C SER A 136 5.91 1.16 15.79
N CYS A 137 6.50 0.29 14.98
CA CYS A 137 7.72 0.57 14.22
C CYS A 137 7.42 1.51 13.06
N ILE A 138 8.22 2.57 12.89
CA ILE A 138 8.13 3.45 11.73
C ILE A 138 9.35 3.22 10.84
N GLY A 139 9.17 2.61 9.69
CA GLY A 139 10.20 2.47 8.67
C GLY A 139 10.51 3.80 7.99
N ARG A 140 11.79 4.05 7.67
CA ARG A 140 12.25 5.31 7.06
C ARG A 140 11.63 5.60 5.70
N THR A 141 11.29 4.57 4.95
CA THR A 141 10.62 4.66 3.64
C THR A 141 9.66 3.49 3.45
N PHE A 142 8.76 3.60 2.48
CA PHE A 142 7.94 2.46 2.10
C PHE A 142 8.75 1.36 1.35
N GLY A 143 10.03 1.59 1.08
CA GLY A 143 10.96 0.58 0.55
C GLY A 143 11.08 -0.68 1.40
N VAL A 144 10.66 -0.63 2.67
CA VAL A 144 10.54 -1.85 3.50
C VAL A 144 9.63 -2.92 2.87
N PHE A 145 8.69 -2.53 2.00
CA PHE A 145 7.84 -3.45 1.23
C PHE A 145 8.43 -3.80 -0.13
N ASP A 146 9.47 -3.09 -0.57
CA ASP A 146 10.26 -3.40 -1.75
C ASP A 146 11.39 -4.35 -1.34
N VAL A 147 11.11 -5.63 -1.42
CA VAL A 147 11.97 -6.70 -0.89
C VAL A 147 13.35 -6.81 -1.58
N PHE A 148 13.55 -6.10 -2.69
CA PHE A 148 14.73 -6.24 -3.55
C PHE A 148 15.97 -5.51 -3.01
N ASP A 149 15.78 -4.51 -2.17
CA ASP A 149 16.86 -3.71 -1.54
C ASP A 149 17.20 -4.18 -0.12
N LEU A 150 16.48 -5.18 0.40
CA LEU A 150 16.68 -5.73 1.74
C LEU A 150 17.83 -6.75 1.75
N LYS A 151 18.63 -6.73 2.82
CA LYS A 151 19.71 -7.73 3.01
C LYS A 151 19.16 -9.12 3.29
N ASP A 152 18.14 -9.18 4.15
CA ASP A 152 17.41 -10.40 4.50
C ASP A 152 15.91 -10.07 4.51
N SER A 153 15.25 -10.33 3.39
CA SER A 153 13.85 -9.92 3.20
C SER A 153 12.90 -10.60 4.19
N TRP A 154 11.96 -9.80 4.74
CA TRP A 154 10.87 -10.32 5.55
C TRP A 154 10.06 -11.41 4.83
N SER A 155 10.03 -11.37 3.50
CA SER A 155 9.26 -12.32 2.68
C SER A 155 9.77 -13.76 2.81
N SER A 156 11.03 -13.97 3.21
CA SER A 156 11.56 -15.31 3.51
C SER A 156 10.77 -16.02 4.61
N ALA A 157 10.17 -15.29 5.54
CA ALA A 157 9.32 -15.84 6.61
C ALA A 157 7.92 -16.27 6.14
N LEU A 158 7.59 -16.13 4.87
CA LEU A 158 6.37 -16.70 4.28
C LEU A 158 6.50 -18.21 4.02
N ALA A 159 7.71 -18.75 4.05
CA ALA A 159 7.97 -20.17 3.81
C ALA A 159 7.05 -21.08 4.63
N GLY A 160 6.36 -22.01 3.96
CA GLY A 160 5.47 -23.01 4.58
C GLY A 160 4.14 -22.48 5.13
N LYS A 161 3.84 -21.17 4.98
CA LYS A 161 2.57 -20.57 5.44
C LYS A 161 1.46 -20.71 4.40
N LYS A 162 0.21 -20.53 4.84
CA LYS A 162 -0.93 -20.27 3.96
C LYS A 162 -0.98 -18.78 3.68
N VAL A 163 -0.59 -18.36 2.49
CA VAL A 163 -0.50 -16.94 2.09
C VAL A 163 -1.68 -16.59 1.19
N LEU A 164 -2.51 -15.66 1.63
CA LEU A 164 -3.58 -15.10 0.81
C LEU A 164 -3.08 -13.84 0.09
N VAL A 165 -3.15 -13.82 -1.24
CA VAL A 165 -2.84 -12.63 -2.04
C VAL A 165 -4.13 -11.97 -2.50
N VAL A 166 -4.36 -10.73 -2.06
CA VAL A 166 -5.51 -9.90 -2.41
C VAL A 166 -5.08 -8.89 -3.47
N SER A 167 -5.46 -9.12 -4.72
CA SER A 167 -4.99 -8.31 -5.86
C SER A 167 -5.99 -8.40 -7.04
N PRO A 168 -6.05 -7.41 -7.93
CA PRO A 168 -6.75 -7.55 -9.20
C PRO A 168 -6.02 -8.50 -10.19
N PHE A 169 -4.74 -8.82 -9.95
CA PHE A 169 -3.86 -9.60 -10.83
C PHE A 169 -3.70 -11.07 -10.40
N THR A 170 -4.78 -11.73 -10.03
CA THR A 170 -4.73 -13.08 -9.46
C THR A 170 -4.30 -14.16 -10.45
N GLU A 171 -4.65 -14.04 -11.72
CA GLU A 171 -4.25 -14.96 -12.79
C GLU A 171 -2.74 -14.86 -13.03
N SER A 172 -2.23 -13.63 -13.21
CA SER A 172 -0.80 -13.36 -13.35
C SER A 172 -0.01 -13.87 -12.15
N ILE A 173 -0.46 -13.58 -10.93
CA ILE A 173 0.21 -13.98 -9.68
C ILE A 173 0.26 -15.51 -9.57
N SER A 174 -0.84 -16.21 -9.83
CA SER A 174 -0.89 -17.67 -9.78
C SER A 174 0.06 -18.30 -10.81
N SER A 175 -0.01 -17.84 -12.07
CA SER A 175 0.86 -18.32 -13.14
C SER A 175 2.35 -18.08 -12.86
N GLN A 176 2.69 -16.92 -12.28
CA GLN A 176 4.08 -16.58 -11.96
C GLN A 176 4.59 -17.32 -10.73
N TYR A 177 3.73 -17.58 -9.74
CA TYR A 177 4.12 -18.34 -8.56
C TYR A 177 4.55 -19.77 -8.89
N GLU A 178 3.98 -20.40 -9.92
CA GLU A 178 4.43 -21.69 -10.45
C GLU A 178 5.89 -21.65 -10.95
N LYS A 179 6.37 -20.45 -11.34
CA LYS A 179 7.73 -20.21 -11.85
C LYS A 179 8.64 -19.56 -10.80
N ARG A 180 8.25 -19.52 -9.51
CA ARG A 180 8.93 -18.74 -8.45
C ARG A 180 10.43 -19.00 -8.37
N GLU A 181 10.87 -20.23 -8.62
CA GLU A 181 12.30 -20.62 -8.58
C GLU A 181 13.14 -19.94 -9.68
N LYS A 182 12.50 -19.52 -10.78
CA LYS A 182 13.15 -18.80 -11.88
C LYS A 182 13.14 -17.29 -11.66
N LEU A 183 12.13 -16.75 -10.96
CA LEU A 183 11.97 -15.31 -10.76
C LEU A 183 13.09 -14.70 -9.92
N PHE A 184 13.49 -15.40 -8.86
CA PHE A 184 14.48 -14.93 -7.88
C PHE A 184 15.48 -16.04 -7.55
N ALA A 185 16.05 -16.65 -8.58
CA ALA A 185 16.92 -17.81 -8.45
C ALA A 185 18.04 -17.57 -7.42
N GLY A 186 18.21 -18.54 -6.50
CA GLY A 186 19.23 -18.47 -5.45
C GLY A 186 18.92 -17.53 -4.29
N THR A 187 17.67 -17.08 -4.15
CA THR A 187 17.22 -16.22 -3.05
C THR A 187 15.96 -16.77 -2.36
N ASP A 188 15.69 -16.26 -1.15
CA ASP A 188 14.48 -16.55 -0.38
C ASP A 188 13.41 -15.43 -0.51
N ILE A 189 13.48 -14.61 -1.58
CA ILE A 189 12.52 -13.49 -1.80
C ILE A 189 11.10 -14.02 -2.00
N LEU A 190 10.93 -15.09 -2.77
CA LEU A 190 9.62 -15.72 -3.01
C LEU A 190 9.70 -17.22 -2.66
N PRO A 191 9.67 -17.56 -1.35
CA PRO A 191 9.82 -18.95 -0.91
C PRO A 191 8.59 -19.81 -1.25
N ALA A 192 8.70 -21.11 -1.03
CA ALA A 192 7.57 -22.01 -1.18
C ALA A 192 6.57 -21.84 -0.01
N PHE A 193 5.29 -21.60 -0.34
CA PHE A 193 4.17 -21.50 0.58
C PHE A 193 2.86 -21.98 -0.08
N GLU A 194 1.80 -22.18 0.67
CA GLU A 194 0.48 -22.45 0.12
C GLU A 194 -0.15 -21.15 -0.38
N LEU A 195 -0.17 -20.94 -1.71
CA LEU A 195 -0.77 -19.75 -2.30
C LEU A 195 -2.28 -19.87 -2.38
N LYS A 196 -2.98 -18.88 -1.83
CA LYS A 196 -4.40 -18.59 -2.08
C LYS A 196 -4.53 -17.21 -2.68
N THR A 197 -5.47 -17.03 -3.59
CA THR A 197 -5.72 -15.73 -4.22
C THR A 197 -7.15 -15.29 -4.02
N TYR A 198 -7.34 -13.99 -3.84
CA TYR A 198 -8.65 -13.34 -3.84
C TYR A 198 -8.61 -12.19 -4.85
N LYS A 199 -9.44 -12.28 -5.90
CA LYS A 199 -9.52 -11.22 -6.90
C LYS A 199 -10.24 -10.01 -6.32
N SER A 200 -9.48 -8.98 -6.01
CA SER A 200 -10.05 -7.74 -5.49
C SER A 200 -10.86 -7.01 -6.54
N LEU A 201 -11.81 -6.20 -6.08
CA LEU A 201 -12.51 -5.28 -6.95
C LEU A 201 -11.54 -4.25 -7.55
N LEU A 202 -11.77 -3.90 -8.80
CA LEU A 202 -11.06 -2.84 -9.51
C LEU A 202 -12.09 -1.77 -9.90
N THR A 203 -12.25 -0.78 -9.04
CA THR A 203 -13.29 0.26 -9.15
C THR A 203 -12.70 1.64 -9.45
N VAL A 204 -11.69 1.70 -10.33
CA VAL A 204 -10.99 2.95 -10.68
C VAL A 204 -11.71 3.70 -11.80
N GLY A 205 -11.90 5.00 -11.62
CA GLY A 205 -12.62 5.82 -12.58
C GLY A 205 -14.04 5.29 -12.82
N ASP A 206 -14.42 5.12 -14.09
CA ASP A 206 -15.76 4.65 -14.46
C ASP A 206 -15.93 3.12 -14.37
N LEU A 207 -14.89 2.39 -13.94
CA LEU A 207 -15.03 0.98 -13.59
C LEU A 207 -15.74 0.87 -12.24
N LYS A 208 -16.92 0.30 -12.27
CA LYS A 208 -17.72 0.05 -11.06
C LYS A 208 -18.25 -1.37 -11.08
N ASP A 209 -18.60 -1.83 -9.91
CA ASP A 209 -19.34 -3.07 -9.74
C ASP A 209 -20.76 -2.73 -9.31
N ASP A 210 -21.73 -2.99 -10.18
CA ASP A 210 -23.14 -2.60 -9.99
C ASP A 210 -23.81 -3.35 -8.81
N ARG A 211 -23.10 -4.26 -8.14
CA ARG A 211 -23.56 -4.92 -6.91
C ARG A 211 -23.54 -3.99 -5.69
N PHE A 212 -22.81 -2.87 -5.78
CA PHE A 212 -22.56 -1.98 -4.63
C PHE A 212 -22.85 -0.53 -4.99
N ASP A 213 -23.58 0.15 -4.12
CA ASP A 213 -23.89 1.57 -4.27
C ASP A 213 -22.67 2.46 -3.96
N ASN A 214 -21.76 1.97 -3.08
CA ASN A 214 -20.60 2.74 -2.66
C ASN A 214 -19.42 1.84 -2.22
N TRP A 215 -18.27 2.47 -2.14
CA TRP A 215 -17.02 1.85 -1.74
C TRP A 215 -17.06 1.15 -0.37
N PHE A 216 -17.85 1.64 0.58
CA PHE A 216 -17.93 1.03 1.92
C PHE A 216 -18.65 -0.31 1.90
N GLU A 217 -19.68 -0.44 1.09
CA GLU A 217 -20.38 -1.72 0.89
C GLU A 217 -19.48 -2.73 0.21
N ALA A 218 -18.73 -2.28 -0.81
CA ALA A 218 -17.72 -3.09 -1.49
C ALA A 218 -16.61 -3.53 -0.53
N LEU A 219 -16.12 -2.62 0.33
CA LEU A 219 -15.13 -2.93 1.38
C LEU A 219 -15.65 -3.98 2.36
N ASP A 220 -16.88 -3.82 2.85
CA ASP A 220 -17.52 -4.77 3.78
C ASP A 220 -17.78 -6.13 3.14
N HIS A 221 -18.12 -6.18 1.87
CA HIS A 221 -18.25 -7.41 1.10
C HIS A 221 -16.91 -8.15 1.01
N MET A 222 -15.86 -7.46 0.53
CA MET A 222 -14.51 -8.03 0.43
C MET A 222 -14.00 -8.52 1.78
N LYS A 223 -14.23 -7.76 2.86
CA LYS A 223 -13.88 -8.16 4.23
C LYS A 223 -14.52 -9.50 4.60
N ARG A 224 -15.83 -9.66 4.39
CA ARG A 224 -16.54 -10.91 4.72
C ARG A 224 -16.00 -12.12 3.95
N GLU A 225 -15.79 -11.95 2.65
CA GLU A 225 -15.26 -13.03 1.80
C GLU A 225 -13.84 -13.40 2.17
N ILE A 226 -12.96 -12.41 2.37
CA ILE A 226 -11.57 -12.63 2.76
C ILE A 226 -11.48 -13.35 4.11
N LEU A 227 -12.26 -12.93 5.11
CA LEU A 227 -12.23 -13.56 6.44
C LEU A 227 -12.79 -14.98 6.46
N ALA A 228 -13.57 -15.38 5.46
CA ALA A 228 -14.05 -16.75 5.29
C ALA A 228 -12.98 -17.70 4.71
N ILE A 229 -11.91 -17.16 4.12
CA ILE A 229 -10.80 -17.96 3.59
C ILE A 229 -9.88 -18.37 4.74
N ASP A 230 -9.41 -19.63 4.74
CA ASP A 230 -8.38 -20.10 5.67
C ASP A 230 -7.00 -19.68 5.19
N PHE A 231 -6.30 -18.82 5.95
CA PHE A 231 -4.92 -18.35 5.68
C PHE A 231 -4.22 -17.90 6.98
N ASP A 232 -2.90 -17.88 6.96
CA ASP A 232 -2.05 -17.38 8.06
C ASP A 232 -1.79 -15.87 7.89
N VAL A 233 -1.44 -15.45 6.68
CA VAL A 233 -1.09 -14.05 6.36
C VAL A 233 -1.68 -13.62 5.03
N ALA A 234 -2.17 -12.37 4.97
CA ALA A 234 -2.63 -11.75 3.73
C ALA A 234 -1.64 -10.69 3.23
N LEU A 235 -1.31 -10.74 1.94
CA LEU A 235 -0.59 -9.71 1.20
C LEU A 235 -1.58 -8.93 0.34
N LEU A 236 -1.68 -7.60 0.54
CA LEU A 236 -2.73 -6.80 -0.11
C LEU A 236 -2.13 -5.74 -1.05
N GLY A 237 -2.63 -5.75 -2.30
CA GLY A 237 -2.31 -4.78 -3.34
C GLY A 237 -3.55 -4.43 -4.15
N CYS A 238 -4.52 -3.71 -3.55
CA CYS A 238 -5.87 -3.47 -4.08
C CYS A 238 -6.35 -2.02 -3.86
N GLY A 239 -5.51 -1.03 -4.19
CA GLY A 239 -5.86 0.39 -4.11
C GLY A 239 -6.26 0.82 -2.69
N ALA A 240 -7.25 1.71 -2.60
CA ALA A 240 -7.71 2.26 -1.31
C ALA A 240 -8.35 1.21 -0.38
N TYR A 241 -8.74 0.04 -0.89
CA TYR A 241 -9.27 -1.05 -0.07
C TYR A 241 -8.20 -1.71 0.81
N GLY A 242 -6.94 -1.75 0.34
CA GLY A 242 -5.90 -2.60 0.93
C GLY A 242 -5.56 -2.25 2.37
N PHE A 243 -5.45 -0.96 2.71
CA PHE A 243 -5.07 -0.52 4.04
C PHE A 243 -6.16 -0.82 5.10
N PRO A 244 -7.45 -0.47 4.90
CA PRO A 244 -8.50 -0.85 5.85
C PRO A 244 -8.77 -2.36 5.89
N LEU A 245 -8.66 -3.11 4.78
CA LEU A 245 -8.77 -4.57 4.83
C LEU A 245 -7.67 -5.20 5.68
N ALA A 246 -6.44 -4.71 5.61
CA ALA A 246 -5.34 -5.19 6.46
C ALA A 246 -5.66 -4.98 7.96
N ALA A 247 -6.25 -3.84 8.31
CA ALA A 247 -6.68 -3.57 9.68
C ALA A 247 -7.79 -4.54 10.16
N GLU A 248 -8.78 -4.80 9.31
CA GLU A 248 -9.86 -5.73 9.62
C GLU A 248 -9.36 -7.18 9.77
N ILE A 249 -8.38 -7.59 8.96
CA ILE A 249 -7.71 -8.90 9.07
C ILE A 249 -6.98 -9.01 10.41
N LYS A 250 -6.24 -7.96 10.83
CA LYS A 250 -5.59 -7.92 12.15
C LYS A 250 -6.61 -8.00 13.28
N LYS A 251 -7.70 -7.22 13.22
CA LYS A 251 -8.79 -7.27 14.21
C LYS A 251 -9.41 -8.67 14.34
N ALA A 252 -9.43 -9.43 13.24
CA ALA A 252 -9.87 -10.83 13.22
C ALA A 252 -8.81 -11.82 13.74
N GLY A 253 -7.69 -11.34 14.30
CA GLY A 253 -6.66 -12.19 14.90
C GLY A 253 -5.65 -12.77 13.92
N ARG A 254 -5.56 -12.25 12.67
CA ARG A 254 -4.67 -12.76 11.62
C ARG A 254 -3.60 -11.74 11.24
N GLN A 255 -2.71 -12.13 10.32
CA GLN A 255 -1.58 -11.32 9.86
C GLN A 255 -1.89 -10.66 8.53
N ALA A 256 -1.50 -9.39 8.33
CA ALA A 256 -1.72 -8.67 7.09
C ALA A 256 -0.59 -7.70 6.76
N ILE A 257 -0.22 -7.63 5.46
CA ILE A 257 0.76 -6.69 4.93
C ILE A 257 0.15 -5.97 3.73
N HIS A 258 -0.12 -4.67 3.87
CA HIS A 258 -0.57 -3.82 2.77
C HIS A 258 0.63 -3.27 2.01
N MET A 259 0.96 -3.91 0.89
CA MET A 259 2.10 -3.56 0.03
C MET A 259 1.76 -2.51 -1.03
N GLY A 260 0.47 -2.36 -1.37
CA GLY A 260 0.05 -1.57 -2.52
C GLY A 260 0.57 -2.17 -3.83
N GLY A 261 0.94 -1.31 -4.80
CA GLY A 261 1.37 -1.77 -6.13
C GLY A 261 2.65 -2.62 -6.14
N VAL A 262 3.50 -2.52 -5.12
CA VAL A 262 4.74 -3.33 -5.03
C VAL A 262 4.45 -4.83 -4.95
N LEU A 263 3.22 -5.22 -4.54
CA LEU A 263 2.81 -6.61 -4.47
C LEU A 263 2.99 -7.35 -5.81
N GLN A 264 2.67 -6.73 -6.94
CA GLN A 264 2.76 -7.41 -8.24
C GLN A 264 4.20 -7.75 -8.61
N ILE A 265 5.18 -6.88 -8.31
CA ILE A 265 6.58 -7.17 -8.63
C ILE A 265 7.20 -8.24 -7.73
N LEU A 266 6.67 -8.48 -6.53
CA LEU A 266 7.06 -9.64 -5.71
C LEU A 266 6.78 -10.96 -6.43
N PHE A 267 5.82 -11.00 -7.34
CA PHE A 267 5.50 -12.17 -8.15
C PHE A 267 6.05 -12.08 -9.58
N GLY A 268 6.97 -11.18 -9.86
CA GLY A 268 7.53 -11.03 -11.20
C GLY A 268 6.50 -10.55 -12.24
N VAL A 269 5.47 -9.83 -11.81
CA VAL A 269 4.49 -9.19 -12.70
C VAL A 269 4.90 -7.73 -12.89
N MET A 270 5.41 -7.39 -14.06
CA MET A 270 5.93 -6.08 -14.42
C MET A 270 4.80 -5.09 -14.72
N GLY A 271 5.15 -3.82 -14.69
CA GLY A 271 4.31 -2.72 -15.15
C GLY A 271 5.18 -1.50 -15.50
N ARG A 272 4.66 -0.57 -16.27
CA ARG A 272 5.36 0.67 -16.70
C ARG A 272 5.94 1.51 -15.57
N ARG A 273 5.47 1.29 -14.34
CA ARG A 273 6.00 1.96 -13.15
C ARG A 273 7.45 1.52 -12.85
N TRP A 274 7.81 0.29 -13.20
CA TRP A 274 9.07 -0.33 -12.81
C TRP A 274 9.95 -0.73 -13.98
N ASP A 275 9.42 -0.86 -15.20
CA ASP A 275 10.14 -1.30 -16.39
C ASP A 275 11.08 -0.23 -17.00
N GLY A 276 11.19 0.92 -16.35
CA GLY A 276 12.01 2.02 -16.84
C GLY A 276 11.40 2.84 -17.98
N SER A 277 10.28 2.43 -18.58
CA SER A 277 9.66 3.12 -19.72
C SER A 277 9.26 4.57 -19.40
N ARG A 278 8.93 4.87 -18.16
CA ARG A 278 8.65 6.24 -17.67
C ARG A 278 9.91 7.14 -17.66
N PHE A 279 11.10 6.55 -17.70
CA PHE A 279 12.39 7.23 -17.56
C PHE A 279 13.30 7.02 -18.78
N GLY A 280 12.82 6.41 -19.84
CA GLY A 280 13.53 6.25 -21.10
C GLY A 280 14.01 4.84 -21.44
N GLY A 281 13.66 3.82 -20.66
CA GLY A 281 13.93 2.42 -21.02
C GLY A 281 14.37 1.54 -19.84
N LEU A 282 14.56 0.24 -20.12
CA LEU A 282 14.91 -0.78 -19.13
C LEU A 282 16.20 -0.48 -18.34
N ASP A 283 17.14 0.25 -18.93
CA ASP A 283 18.35 0.71 -18.26
C ASP A 283 18.08 1.68 -17.11
N LYS A 284 16.91 2.28 -17.06
CA LYS A 284 16.43 3.17 -15.99
C LYS A 284 15.57 2.46 -14.94
N MET A 285 15.46 1.15 -15.00
CA MET A 285 14.82 0.35 -13.94
C MET A 285 15.54 0.55 -12.60
N PRO A 286 14.81 0.54 -11.45
CA PRO A 286 15.46 0.59 -10.13
C PRO A 286 16.52 -0.51 -9.98
N GLU A 287 17.69 -0.15 -9.48
CA GLU A 287 18.85 -1.07 -9.43
C GLU A 287 18.57 -2.33 -8.61
N GLY A 288 17.85 -2.22 -7.47
CA GLY A 288 17.44 -3.37 -6.68
C GLY A 288 16.59 -4.37 -7.48
N LEU A 289 15.68 -3.86 -8.31
CA LEU A 289 14.82 -4.70 -9.15
C LEU A 289 15.55 -5.26 -10.37
N LYS A 290 16.39 -4.44 -11.00
CA LYS A 290 17.11 -4.75 -12.23
C LYS A 290 17.95 -6.03 -12.14
N LYS A 291 18.58 -6.29 -10.99
CA LYS A 291 19.40 -7.48 -10.78
C LYS A 291 18.61 -8.81 -10.80
N TYR A 292 17.28 -8.74 -10.59
CA TYR A 292 16.40 -9.92 -10.58
C TYR A 292 15.53 -10.02 -11.84
N TYR A 293 15.44 -8.94 -12.63
CA TYR A 293 14.65 -8.95 -13.84
C TYR A 293 15.23 -9.93 -14.87
N ASN A 294 14.40 -10.85 -15.38
CA ASN A 294 14.79 -11.86 -16.35
C ASN A 294 13.59 -12.26 -17.23
N ASP A 295 13.81 -13.17 -18.20
CA ASP A 295 12.81 -13.61 -19.18
C ASP A 295 11.60 -14.33 -18.59
N ALA A 296 11.61 -14.71 -17.31
CA ALA A 296 10.47 -15.32 -16.63
C ALA A 296 9.43 -14.28 -16.18
N TRP A 297 9.79 -13.00 -16.14
CA TRP A 297 8.89 -11.91 -15.78
C TRP A 297 7.88 -11.64 -16.89
N ILE A 298 6.65 -11.27 -16.51
CA ILE A 298 5.57 -10.96 -17.46
C ILE A 298 4.92 -9.62 -17.15
N TYR A 299 4.23 -9.04 -18.13
CA TYR A 299 3.20 -8.03 -17.87
C TYR A 299 1.89 -8.75 -17.49
N PRO A 300 0.94 -8.04 -16.83
CA PRO A 300 -0.34 -8.63 -16.41
C PRO A 300 -1.05 -9.38 -17.55
N LEU A 301 -1.46 -10.61 -17.28
CA LEU A 301 -2.33 -11.40 -18.17
C LEU A 301 -3.75 -10.84 -18.18
N GLU A 302 -4.15 -10.22 -17.09
CA GLU A 302 -5.40 -9.50 -16.99
C GLU A 302 -5.40 -8.30 -17.93
N GLY A 303 -6.37 -8.28 -18.83
CA GLY A 303 -6.48 -7.24 -19.85
C GLY A 303 -6.46 -5.84 -19.24
N LYS A 304 -5.76 -4.93 -19.90
CA LYS A 304 -5.71 -3.52 -19.50
C LYS A 304 -7.10 -2.90 -19.67
N PRO A 305 -7.78 -2.47 -18.59
CA PRO A 305 -9.05 -1.79 -18.70
C PRO A 305 -8.90 -0.49 -19.50
N LYS A 306 -9.95 -0.09 -20.25
CA LYS A 306 -9.95 1.20 -20.96
C LYS A 306 -9.65 2.38 -20.02
N GLU A 307 -10.10 2.28 -18.78
CA GLU A 307 -9.94 3.29 -17.74
C GLU A 307 -8.57 3.24 -17.04
N ALA A 308 -7.74 2.25 -17.36
CA ALA A 308 -6.41 2.13 -16.74
C ALA A 308 -5.54 3.38 -16.93
N GLY A 309 -5.73 4.12 -18.03
CA GLY A 309 -5.04 5.39 -18.26
C GLY A 309 -5.33 6.48 -17.22
N LYS A 310 -6.47 6.43 -16.55
CA LYS A 310 -6.83 7.36 -15.46
C LYS A 310 -6.06 7.07 -14.16
N VAL A 311 -5.66 5.81 -13.94
CA VAL A 311 -4.86 5.39 -12.79
C VAL A 311 -3.40 5.76 -13.02
N GLU A 312 -2.97 6.94 -12.60
CA GLU A 312 -1.57 7.39 -12.70
C GLU A 312 -0.93 7.16 -14.11
N TYR A 313 -1.74 7.23 -15.18
CA TYR A 313 -1.35 6.92 -16.57
C TYR A 313 -1.14 5.42 -16.87
N GLY A 314 -1.80 4.52 -16.13
CA GLY A 314 -1.78 3.08 -16.37
C GLY A 314 -0.47 2.36 -15.99
N PRO A 315 0.13 2.66 -14.83
CA PRO A 315 1.49 2.22 -14.51
C PRO A 315 1.60 0.74 -14.16
N TYR A 316 0.48 0.06 -13.96
CA TYR A 316 0.44 -1.35 -13.56
C TYR A 316 0.37 -2.33 -14.74
N TRP A 317 0.14 -1.82 -15.95
CA TRP A 317 0.12 -2.56 -17.22
C TRP A 317 1.27 -2.11 -18.13
N ASN A 318 1.35 -2.71 -19.34
CA ASN A 318 2.25 -2.28 -20.40
C ASN A 318 1.73 -1.05 -21.18
#